data_ba37a97e38cfb9efc31608eae5f1859a
#
_entry.id   ba37a97e38cfb9efc31608eae5f1859a
#
_cell.length_a   1.000
_cell.length_b   1.000
_cell.length_c   1.000
_cell.angle_alpha   90.00
_cell.angle_beta   90.00
_cell.angle_gamma   90.00
#
_symmetry.space_group_name_H-M   'P 1'
#
loop_
_entity.id
_entity.type
_entity.pdbx_description
1 polymer ?
#
loop_
_entity_poly.entity_id
_entity_poly.type
_entity_poly.pdbx_seq_one_letter_code
_entity_poly.pdbx_strand_id
1 'polypeptide(L)'
;MRLVTSLLAAAALSVASFVVPAIAQDKGTVGISMPTKTSTRWISDGETMEKLFKEAGYTADLQFADDDIPNQLAQIENMVTKGAKVLIIGAIDGTTLSDILAKAHEAGVKVIAYDRLIRDSGNVDYYATFDNFQVGVLQATTLVQGLKLDGATEPKNVELFGGSPDDNNAFFFYDGAMSVLQPLIDAKKIIVKSGQTGMEKVGTLRWDGAVAQARMENLLSSTYTDAKVDGVLSPYDGLSIGIISALKGVGYGSGDMPMPIVTGQDAELPSVKSILAGEQYSSIFKDTRELAKVAVSMTDAIIGGKEPEINDTKTYDNGVKVIPSYLLKPVAVDKSNVKEVLVGAGYYTEDQINN
;
A
#
# COMPACT_ATOMS: atom_id res chain seq x y z
N MET A 1 92.46 -35.57 8.95
CA MET A 1 91.31 -34.97 9.72
C MET A 1 90.80 -33.81 8.92
N ARG A 2 89.73 -33.99 8.17
CA ARG A 2 89.03 -32.89 7.38
C ARG A 2 87.57 -32.83 7.81
N LEU A 3 87.22 -31.74 8.41
CA LEU A 3 85.83 -31.40 8.71
C LEU A 3 85.12 -31.05 7.41
N VAL A 4 83.89 -31.64 7.21
CA VAL A 4 82.96 -31.30 6.14
C VAL A 4 81.80 -30.62 6.84
N THR A 5 81.67 -29.35 6.57
CA THR A 5 80.50 -28.51 7.02
C THR A 5 79.41 -28.59 5.96
N SER A 6 78.22 -29.16 6.33
CA SER A 6 77.05 -29.23 5.49
C SER A 6 76.20 -27.98 5.72
N LEU A 7 75.99 -27.16 4.67
CA LEU A 7 74.97 -26.06 4.65
C LEU A 7 73.60 -26.64 4.28
N LEU A 8 72.69 -26.53 5.17
CA LEU A 8 71.20 -26.70 4.89
C LEU A 8 70.64 -25.38 4.40
N ALA A 9 70.21 -25.32 3.13
CA ALA A 9 69.45 -24.23 2.60
C ALA A 9 67.92 -24.49 2.83
N ALA A 10 67.32 -23.73 3.69
CA ALA A 10 65.86 -23.74 3.89
C ALA A 10 65.17 -22.87 2.82
N ALA A 11 64.48 -23.51 1.88
CA ALA A 11 63.62 -22.81 0.92
C ALA A 11 62.25 -22.48 1.56
N ALA A 12 61.98 -21.21 1.84
CA ALA A 12 60.69 -20.72 2.30
C ALA A 12 59.78 -20.61 1.07
N LEU A 13 58.80 -21.52 0.94
CA LEU A 13 57.69 -21.37 0.00
C LEU A 13 56.69 -20.32 0.58
N SER A 14 56.70 -19.12 0.04
CA SER A 14 55.65 -18.13 0.26
C SER A 14 54.42 -18.51 -0.56
N VAL A 15 53.37 -19.04 0.11
CA VAL A 15 52.06 -19.26 -0.47
C VAL A 15 51.38 -17.88 -0.56
N ALA A 16 51.36 -17.29 -1.76
CA ALA A 16 50.56 -16.11 -2.05
C ALA A 16 49.10 -16.56 -2.12
N SER A 17 48.32 -16.28 -1.07
CA SER A 17 46.87 -16.46 -1.08
C SER A 17 46.25 -15.42 -2.03
N PHE A 18 45.93 -15.84 -3.24
CA PHE A 18 45.08 -15.06 -4.13
C PHE A 18 43.69 -15.00 -3.50
N VAL A 19 43.33 -13.87 -2.91
CA VAL A 19 41.94 -13.52 -2.57
C VAL A 19 41.24 -13.27 -3.90
N VAL A 20 40.58 -14.30 -4.46
CA VAL A 20 39.66 -14.15 -5.56
C VAL A 20 38.46 -13.37 -4.98
N PRO A 21 38.14 -12.18 -5.51
CA PRO A 21 36.93 -11.53 -5.10
C PRO A 21 35.77 -12.49 -5.41
N ALA A 22 34.99 -12.84 -4.39
CA ALA A 22 33.75 -13.58 -4.59
C ALA A 22 32.85 -12.72 -5.50
N ILE A 23 32.80 -13.08 -6.79
CA ILE A 23 31.79 -12.54 -7.67
C ILE A 23 30.46 -12.98 -7.03
N ALA A 24 29.65 -12.03 -6.53
CA ALA A 24 28.34 -12.33 -6.02
C ALA A 24 27.59 -13.10 -7.12
N GLN A 25 27.28 -14.36 -6.84
CA GLN A 25 26.58 -15.21 -7.79
C GLN A 25 25.20 -14.58 -8.04
N ASP A 26 24.89 -14.27 -9.29
CA ASP A 26 23.56 -13.76 -9.68
C ASP A 26 22.52 -14.82 -9.29
N LYS A 27 21.65 -14.46 -8.35
CA LYS A 27 20.59 -15.34 -7.85
C LYS A 27 19.43 -15.50 -8.86
N GLY A 28 19.45 -14.71 -9.94
CA GLY A 28 18.44 -14.71 -10.99
C GLY A 28 17.61 -13.43 -11.04
N THR A 29 16.72 -13.39 -12.00
CA THR A 29 15.88 -12.20 -12.26
C THR A 29 14.57 -12.29 -11.49
N VAL A 30 14.17 -11.17 -10.90
CA VAL A 30 12.85 -10.94 -10.27
C VAL A 30 12.11 -9.85 -11.06
N GLY A 31 10.89 -10.13 -11.49
CA GLY A 31 10.03 -9.15 -12.15
C GLY A 31 9.18 -8.40 -11.13
N ILE A 32 9.14 -7.07 -11.21
CA ILE A 32 8.34 -6.21 -10.34
C ILE A 32 7.44 -5.34 -11.23
N SER A 33 6.12 -5.61 -11.18
CA SER A 33 5.13 -4.85 -11.93
C SER A 33 4.28 -4.01 -10.99
N MET A 34 4.43 -2.67 -11.07
CA MET A 34 3.67 -1.70 -10.30
C MET A 34 2.56 -1.08 -11.14
N PRO A 35 1.39 -0.72 -10.55
CA PRO A 35 0.24 -0.29 -11.32
C PRO A 35 0.44 1.07 -11.97
N THR A 36 1.03 2.03 -11.27
CA THR A 36 1.07 3.44 -11.72
C THR A 36 2.17 4.24 -11.03
N LYS A 37 2.44 5.44 -11.56
CA LYS A 37 3.28 6.47 -10.93
C LYS A 37 2.48 7.66 -10.39
N THR A 38 1.15 7.66 -10.51
CA THR A 38 0.31 8.76 -10.05
C THR A 38 0.25 8.87 -8.52
N SER A 39 0.36 7.77 -7.81
CA SER A 39 0.60 7.76 -6.37
C SER A 39 2.08 7.56 -6.08
N THR A 40 2.64 8.45 -5.26
CA THR A 40 4.08 8.44 -4.90
C THR A 40 4.49 7.18 -4.15
N ARG A 41 3.55 6.53 -3.45
CA ARG A 41 3.84 5.28 -2.75
C ARG A 41 4.29 4.18 -3.70
N TRP A 42 3.65 4.03 -4.88
CA TRP A 42 4.03 2.97 -5.84
C TRP A 42 5.44 3.13 -6.38
N ILE A 43 5.89 4.39 -6.55
CA ILE A 43 7.28 4.69 -6.91
C ILE A 43 8.21 4.25 -5.78
N SER A 44 7.90 4.65 -4.54
CA SER A 44 8.69 4.29 -3.35
C SER A 44 8.74 2.78 -3.11
N ASP A 45 7.60 2.08 -3.26
CA ASP A 45 7.50 0.63 -3.15
C ASP A 45 8.43 -0.07 -4.17
N GLY A 46 8.29 0.29 -5.45
CA GLY A 46 9.07 -0.31 -6.53
C GLY A 46 10.57 -0.07 -6.39
N GLU A 47 10.96 1.18 -6.17
CA GLU A 47 12.38 1.56 -6.01
C GLU A 47 13.02 0.92 -4.76
N THR A 48 12.27 0.84 -3.66
CA THR A 48 12.74 0.18 -2.44
C THR A 48 12.96 -1.32 -2.69
N MET A 49 12.00 -2.00 -3.34
CA MET A 49 12.17 -3.41 -3.70
C MET A 49 13.34 -3.61 -4.66
N GLU A 50 13.44 -2.80 -5.72
CA GLU A 50 14.54 -2.90 -6.67
C GLU A 50 15.92 -2.78 -5.98
N LYS A 51 16.05 -1.81 -5.08
CA LYS A 51 17.27 -1.63 -4.27
C LYS A 51 17.56 -2.85 -3.41
N LEU A 52 16.58 -3.33 -2.64
CA LEU A 52 16.74 -4.46 -1.74
C LEU A 52 17.08 -5.75 -2.50
N PHE A 53 16.47 -5.99 -3.68
CA PHE A 53 16.81 -7.13 -4.51
C PHE A 53 18.23 -7.07 -5.05
N LYS A 54 18.68 -5.90 -5.53
CA LYS A 54 20.06 -5.68 -5.96
C LYS A 54 21.06 -5.94 -4.82
N GLU A 55 20.77 -5.45 -3.62
CA GLU A 55 21.58 -5.69 -2.41
C GLU A 55 21.61 -7.18 -2.03
N ALA A 56 20.50 -7.90 -2.24
CA ALA A 56 20.41 -9.33 -2.01
C ALA A 56 21.06 -10.20 -3.11
N GLY A 57 21.55 -9.60 -4.22
CA GLY A 57 22.25 -10.31 -5.31
C GLY A 57 21.30 -10.79 -6.43
N TYR A 58 20.14 -10.20 -6.59
CA TYR A 58 19.21 -10.45 -7.69
C TYR A 58 19.30 -9.37 -8.77
N THR A 59 18.95 -9.73 -9.99
CA THR A 59 18.60 -8.77 -11.03
C THR A 59 17.11 -8.42 -10.90
N ALA A 60 16.77 -7.15 -10.68
CA ALA A 60 15.37 -6.69 -10.60
C ALA A 60 14.95 -6.00 -11.91
N ASP A 61 13.85 -6.47 -12.51
CA ASP A 61 13.17 -5.82 -13.66
C ASP A 61 11.93 -5.09 -13.13
N LEU A 62 12.09 -3.80 -12.79
CA LEU A 62 11.01 -2.94 -12.26
C LEU A 62 10.33 -2.19 -13.41
N GLN A 63 9.01 -2.35 -13.52
CA GLN A 63 8.20 -1.64 -14.49
C GLN A 63 6.92 -1.07 -13.87
N PHE A 64 6.47 0.06 -14.40
CA PHE A 64 5.22 0.73 -14.03
C PHE A 64 4.27 0.70 -15.23
N ALA A 65 3.04 0.33 -15.01
CA ALA A 65 2.08 0.10 -16.08
C ALA A 65 1.21 1.32 -16.43
N ASP A 66 1.35 2.42 -15.69
CA ASP A 66 0.66 3.72 -15.89
C ASP A 66 -0.88 3.60 -15.95
N ASP A 67 -1.45 2.72 -15.11
CA ASP A 67 -2.88 2.35 -15.06
C ASP A 67 -3.45 1.77 -16.37
N ASP A 68 -2.58 1.31 -17.26
CA ASP A 68 -2.94 0.65 -18.52
C ASP A 68 -2.83 -0.89 -18.36
N ILE A 69 -3.97 -1.57 -18.33
CA ILE A 69 -4.04 -3.03 -18.14
C ILE A 69 -3.31 -3.78 -19.27
N PRO A 70 -3.53 -3.49 -20.58
CA PRO A 70 -2.76 -4.11 -21.65
C PRO A 70 -1.24 -3.94 -21.50
N ASN A 71 -0.79 -2.77 -21.04
CA ASN A 71 0.62 -2.51 -20.79
C ASN A 71 1.14 -3.40 -19.63
N GLN A 72 0.37 -3.52 -18.53
CA GLN A 72 0.74 -4.42 -17.43
C GLN A 72 0.88 -5.88 -17.88
N LEU A 73 -0.07 -6.38 -18.68
CA LEU A 73 -0.03 -7.73 -19.22
C LEU A 73 1.22 -7.95 -20.09
N ALA A 74 1.53 -7.01 -20.99
CA ALA A 74 2.70 -7.08 -21.86
C ALA A 74 4.03 -7.03 -21.06
N GLN A 75 4.10 -6.20 -20.02
CA GLN A 75 5.25 -6.13 -19.12
C GLN A 75 5.48 -7.45 -18.41
N ILE A 76 4.43 -8.07 -17.85
CA ILE A 76 4.51 -9.37 -17.18
C ILE A 76 4.96 -10.46 -18.17
N GLU A 77 4.39 -10.49 -19.38
CA GLU A 77 4.79 -11.45 -20.42
C GLU A 77 6.27 -11.31 -20.80
N ASN A 78 6.76 -10.09 -20.91
CA ASN A 78 8.17 -9.82 -21.16
C ASN A 78 9.07 -10.29 -20.02
N MET A 79 8.67 -10.08 -18.75
CA MET A 79 9.41 -10.55 -17.58
C MET A 79 9.51 -12.08 -17.56
N VAL A 80 8.41 -12.79 -17.86
CA VAL A 80 8.39 -14.25 -17.98
C VAL A 80 9.33 -14.70 -19.10
N THR A 81 9.25 -14.09 -20.27
CA THR A 81 10.08 -14.42 -21.44
C THR A 81 11.56 -14.22 -21.17
N LYS A 82 11.91 -13.19 -20.40
CA LYS A 82 13.31 -12.92 -19.97
C LYS A 82 13.80 -13.86 -18.87
N GLY A 83 12.96 -14.76 -18.37
CA GLY A 83 13.32 -15.80 -17.40
C GLY A 83 13.28 -15.34 -15.95
N ALA A 84 12.39 -14.42 -15.61
CA ALA A 84 12.11 -14.09 -14.22
C ALA A 84 11.77 -15.37 -13.42
N LYS A 85 12.30 -15.48 -12.21
CA LYS A 85 12.04 -16.62 -11.32
C LYS A 85 10.81 -16.40 -10.44
N VAL A 86 10.60 -15.15 -10.06
CA VAL A 86 9.45 -14.70 -9.26
C VAL A 86 8.93 -13.40 -9.86
N LEU A 87 7.62 -13.26 -9.88
CA LEU A 87 6.90 -12.03 -10.21
C LEU A 87 6.30 -11.45 -8.94
N ILE A 88 6.51 -10.17 -8.72
CA ILE A 88 5.87 -9.37 -7.67
C ILE A 88 4.97 -8.36 -8.35
N ILE A 89 3.66 -8.48 -8.15
CA ILE A 89 2.67 -7.75 -8.94
C ILE A 89 1.74 -6.96 -8.04
N GLY A 90 1.80 -5.63 -8.13
CA GLY A 90 0.75 -4.73 -7.71
C GLY A 90 -0.25 -4.58 -8.85
N ALA A 91 -1.39 -5.29 -8.79
CA ALA A 91 -2.33 -5.33 -9.90
C ALA A 91 -3.05 -3.98 -10.08
N ILE A 92 -3.26 -3.56 -11.34
CA ILE A 92 -4.18 -2.47 -11.68
C ILE A 92 -5.60 -2.91 -11.39
N ASP A 93 -6.00 -4.03 -11.99
CA ASP A 93 -7.27 -4.71 -11.78
C ASP A 93 -7.00 -6.19 -11.44
N GLY A 94 -7.43 -6.59 -10.25
CA GLY A 94 -7.18 -7.95 -9.75
C GLY A 94 -7.76 -9.07 -10.59
N THR A 95 -8.75 -8.80 -11.47
CA THR A 95 -9.46 -9.82 -12.24
C THR A 95 -8.90 -10.08 -13.64
N THR A 96 -7.92 -9.29 -14.08
CA THR A 96 -7.48 -9.28 -15.49
C THR A 96 -6.24 -10.11 -15.78
N LEU A 97 -5.63 -10.73 -14.75
CA LEU A 97 -4.31 -11.34 -14.86
C LEU A 97 -4.31 -12.86 -15.07
N SER A 98 -5.46 -13.53 -15.03
CA SER A 98 -5.55 -15.01 -14.97
C SER A 98 -4.78 -15.70 -16.10
N ASP A 99 -4.91 -15.23 -17.33
CA ASP A 99 -4.29 -15.86 -18.51
C ASP A 99 -2.76 -15.71 -18.51
N ILE A 100 -2.26 -14.52 -18.16
CA ILE A 100 -0.81 -14.30 -18.12
C ILE A 100 -0.16 -15.03 -16.95
N LEU A 101 -0.88 -15.20 -15.83
CA LEU A 101 -0.40 -15.98 -14.70
C LEU A 101 -0.39 -17.49 -14.99
N ALA A 102 -1.29 -17.99 -15.86
CA ALA A 102 -1.22 -19.37 -16.34
C ALA A 102 0.07 -19.60 -17.14
N LYS A 103 0.42 -18.68 -18.07
CA LYS A 103 1.69 -18.74 -18.81
C LYS A 103 2.91 -18.68 -17.87
N ALA A 104 2.87 -17.81 -16.85
CA ALA A 104 3.93 -17.71 -15.86
C ALA A 104 4.11 -19.04 -15.10
N HIS A 105 3.01 -19.66 -14.69
CA HIS A 105 3.01 -20.94 -14.00
C HIS A 105 3.59 -22.08 -14.90
N GLU A 106 3.19 -22.15 -16.16
CA GLU A 106 3.74 -23.11 -17.14
C GLU A 106 5.27 -22.94 -17.33
N ALA A 107 5.76 -21.70 -17.23
CA ALA A 107 7.18 -21.39 -17.26
C ALA A 107 7.91 -21.64 -15.92
N GLY A 108 7.20 -22.12 -14.89
CA GLY A 108 7.75 -22.37 -13.55
C GLY A 108 8.00 -21.12 -12.72
N VAL A 109 7.43 -19.98 -13.11
CA VAL A 109 7.57 -18.69 -12.41
C VAL A 109 6.58 -18.64 -11.25
N LYS A 110 7.06 -18.22 -10.07
CA LYS A 110 6.23 -18.03 -8.88
C LYS A 110 5.68 -16.61 -8.81
N VAL A 111 4.48 -16.45 -8.22
CA VAL A 111 3.75 -15.19 -8.20
C VAL A 111 3.44 -14.76 -6.78
N ILE A 112 3.90 -13.57 -6.42
CA ILE A 112 3.53 -12.87 -5.18
C ILE A 112 2.62 -11.69 -5.58
N ALA A 113 1.35 -11.73 -5.15
CA ALA A 113 0.50 -10.56 -5.16
C ALA A 113 1.06 -9.55 -4.14
N TYR A 114 1.24 -8.30 -4.53
CA TYR A 114 1.82 -7.25 -3.70
C TYR A 114 0.79 -6.16 -3.45
N ASP A 115 0.51 -5.90 -2.19
CA ASP A 115 -0.48 -4.94 -1.68
C ASP A 115 -1.92 -5.24 -2.13
N ARG A 116 -2.18 -5.45 -3.43
CA ARG A 116 -3.49 -5.75 -4.02
C ARG A 116 -3.66 -7.22 -4.31
N LEU A 117 -4.77 -7.82 -3.87
CA LEU A 117 -5.06 -9.22 -4.12
C LEU A 117 -5.38 -9.45 -5.60
N ILE A 118 -4.72 -10.43 -6.21
CA ILE A 118 -5.07 -10.91 -7.55
C ILE A 118 -6.15 -11.97 -7.43
N ARG A 119 -7.30 -11.73 -8.08
CA ARG A 119 -8.50 -12.55 -8.03
C ARG A 119 -8.57 -13.53 -9.20
N ASP A 120 -9.47 -14.50 -9.09
CA ASP A 120 -9.90 -15.41 -10.16
C ASP A 120 -8.76 -16.21 -10.82
N SER A 121 -7.64 -16.42 -10.09
CA SER A 121 -6.50 -17.20 -10.57
C SER A 121 -5.98 -18.17 -9.52
N GLY A 122 -5.82 -19.44 -9.90
CA GLY A 122 -5.15 -20.47 -9.09
C GLY A 122 -3.62 -20.31 -9.04
N ASN A 123 -3.05 -19.46 -9.89
CA ASN A 123 -1.61 -19.29 -10.09
C ASN A 123 -0.99 -18.12 -9.32
N VAL A 124 -1.63 -17.71 -8.24
CA VAL A 124 -1.05 -16.81 -7.24
C VAL A 124 -0.52 -17.67 -6.10
N ASP A 125 0.78 -17.59 -5.80
CA ASP A 125 1.39 -18.44 -4.78
C ASP A 125 1.26 -17.83 -3.39
N TYR A 126 1.55 -16.53 -3.25
CA TYR A 126 1.54 -15.80 -1.98
C TYR A 126 0.98 -14.39 -2.13
N TYR A 127 0.63 -13.78 -0.99
CA TYR A 127 0.18 -12.40 -0.93
C TYR A 127 0.90 -11.66 0.21
N ALA A 128 1.51 -10.54 -0.12
CA ALA A 128 2.14 -9.63 0.84
C ALA A 128 1.33 -8.33 0.89
N THR A 129 0.79 -7.99 2.05
CA THR A 129 -0.06 -6.81 2.23
C THR A 129 -0.12 -6.36 3.70
N PHE A 130 -1.04 -5.46 4.00
CA PHE A 130 -1.42 -5.05 5.36
C PHE A 130 -2.74 -5.72 5.78
N ASP A 131 -3.08 -5.63 7.05
CA ASP A 131 -4.43 -5.98 7.53
C ASP A 131 -5.43 -4.92 7.03
N ASN A 132 -6.00 -5.20 5.86
CA ASN A 132 -6.86 -4.26 5.15
C ASN A 132 -8.20 -4.01 5.88
N PHE A 133 -8.73 -5.01 6.59
CA PHE A 133 -9.93 -4.80 7.41
C PHE A 133 -9.60 -3.84 8.56
N GLN A 134 -8.46 -4.04 9.22
CA GLN A 134 -8.01 -3.16 10.31
C GLN A 134 -7.74 -1.72 9.83
N VAL A 135 -7.29 -1.52 8.57
CA VAL A 135 -7.20 -0.17 7.99
C VAL A 135 -8.55 0.54 8.06
N GLY A 136 -9.62 -0.10 7.59
CA GLY A 136 -10.97 0.48 7.64
C GLY A 136 -11.46 0.74 9.07
N VAL A 137 -11.23 -0.20 9.98
CA VAL A 137 -11.53 -0.02 11.42
C VAL A 137 -10.82 1.22 11.98
N LEU A 138 -9.54 1.40 11.68
CA LEU A 138 -8.77 2.55 12.14
C LEU A 138 -9.26 3.87 11.52
N GLN A 139 -9.60 3.89 10.23
CA GLN A 139 -10.19 5.07 9.57
C GLN A 139 -11.47 5.50 10.27
N ALA A 140 -12.40 4.59 10.45
CA ALA A 140 -13.66 4.88 11.13
C ALA A 140 -13.47 5.26 12.60
N THR A 141 -12.54 4.63 13.30
CA THR A 141 -12.23 4.95 14.69
C THR A 141 -11.71 6.38 14.83
N THR A 142 -10.78 6.80 13.98
CA THR A 142 -10.27 8.19 14.01
C THR A 142 -11.34 9.19 13.61
N LEU A 143 -12.22 8.84 12.64
CA LEU A 143 -13.39 9.66 12.29
C LEU A 143 -14.30 9.89 13.50
N VAL A 144 -14.69 8.82 14.20
CA VAL A 144 -15.56 8.87 15.39
C VAL A 144 -14.91 9.68 16.51
N GLN A 145 -13.62 9.49 16.76
CA GLN A 145 -12.85 10.27 17.74
C GLN A 145 -12.87 11.77 17.41
N GLY A 146 -12.64 12.13 16.15
CA GLY A 146 -12.67 13.52 15.70
C GLY A 146 -14.04 14.17 15.81
N LEU A 147 -15.10 13.40 15.51
CA LEU A 147 -16.49 13.85 15.63
C LEU A 147 -16.95 14.07 17.08
N LYS A 148 -16.24 13.52 18.08
CA LYS A 148 -16.56 13.66 19.51
C LYS A 148 -18.02 13.31 19.82
N LEU A 149 -18.46 12.14 19.32
CA LEU A 149 -19.87 11.70 19.45
C LEU A 149 -20.31 11.48 20.91
N ASP A 150 -19.35 11.26 21.83
CA ASP A 150 -19.65 11.16 23.26
C ASP A 150 -20.03 12.55 23.77
N GLY A 151 -21.29 12.69 24.19
CA GLY A 151 -21.87 13.97 24.63
C GLY A 151 -22.39 14.86 23.51
N ALA A 152 -22.39 14.44 22.23
CA ALA A 152 -23.07 15.16 21.17
C ALA A 152 -24.59 15.12 21.38
N THR A 153 -25.24 16.29 21.34
CA THR A 153 -26.70 16.42 21.49
C THR A 153 -27.43 16.21 20.16
N GLU A 154 -26.75 16.42 19.05
CA GLU A 154 -27.27 16.32 17.69
C GLU A 154 -26.49 15.29 16.87
N PRO A 155 -27.17 14.59 15.94
CA PRO A 155 -26.51 13.71 14.98
C PRO A 155 -25.44 14.44 14.16
N LYS A 156 -24.42 13.69 13.73
CA LYS A 156 -23.37 14.20 12.84
C LYS A 156 -23.58 13.77 11.41
N ASN A 157 -23.51 14.71 10.46
CA ASN A 157 -23.60 14.43 9.04
C ASN A 157 -22.25 13.93 8.51
N VAL A 158 -22.21 12.69 8.06
CA VAL A 158 -21.00 12.04 7.54
C VAL A 158 -21.26 11.54 6.13
N GLU A 159 -20.36 11.83 5.21
CA GLU A 159 -20.37 11.22 3.88
C GLU A 159 -19.32 10.10 3.78
N LEU A 160 -19.67 9.08 3.02
CA LEU A 160 -18.83 7.90 2.82
C LEU A 160 -18.24 7.92 1.42
N PHE A 161 -16.92 7.70 1.33
CA PHE A 161 -16.20 7.45 0.08
C PHE A 161 -15.55 6.09 0.17
N GLY A 162 -15.62 5.34 -0.92
CA GLY A 162 -14.98 4.03 -1.10
C GLY A 162 -13.83 4.12 -2.08
N GLY A 163 -12.96 3.12 -2.04
CA GLY A 163 -11.87 2.95 -2.98
C GLY A 163 -12.32 2.42 -4.34
N SER A 164 -11.37 2.03 -5.17
CA SER A 164 -11.65 1.53 -6.51
C SER A 164 -12.27 0.11 -6.48
N PRO A 165 -13.37 -0.13 -7.20
CA PRO A 165 -14.03 -1.44 -7.20
C PRO A 165 -13.23 -2.54 -7.92
N ASP A 166 -12.21 -2.19 -8.70
CA ASP A 166 -11.26 -3.13 -9.32
C ASP A 166 -10.15 -3.59 -8.37
N ASP A 167 -10.06 -2.98 -7.19
CA ASP A 167 -9.15 -3.33 -6.11
C ASP A 167 -9.91 -4.01 -4.95
N ASN A 168 -9.57 -5.27 -4.67
CA ASN A 168 -10.21 -6.03 -3.59
C ASN A 168 -10.06 -5.38 -2.21
N ASN A 169 -8.98 -4.63 -1.97
CA ASN A 169 -8.73 -3.96 -0.70
C ASN A 169 -9.80 -2.92 -0.37
N ALA A 170 -10.38 -2.27 -1.39
CA ALA A 170 -11.43 -1.27 -1.21
C ALA A 170 -12.63 -1.81 -0.44
N PHE A 171 -13.00 -3.09 -0.68
CA PHE A 171 -14.09 -3.75 0.03
C PHE A 171 -13.71 -4.04 1.49
N PHE A 172 -12.50 -4.53 1.75
CA PHE A 172 -12.02 -4.75 3.12
C PHE A 172 -11.94 -3.46 3.93
N PHE A 173 -11.46 -2.36 3.32
CA PHE A 173 -11.45 -1.04 3.99
C PHE A 173 -12.86 -0.60 4.31
N TYR A 174 -13.77 -0.72 3.35
CA TYR A 174 -15.17 -0.32 3.55
C TYR A 174 -15.84 -1.16 4.64
N ASP A 175 -15.71 -2.49 4.58
CA ASP A 175 -16.31 -3.40 5.56
C ASP A 175 -15.75 -3.17 6.97
N GLY A 176 -14.43 -2.96 7.08
CA GLY A 176 -13.78 -2.59 8.34
C GLY A 176 -14.32 -1.28 8.90
N ALA A 177 -14.45 -0.25 8.05
CA ALA A 177 -15.02 1.02 8.46
C ALA A 177 -16.50 0.91 8.87
N MET A 178 -17.31 0.18 8.08
CA MET A 178 -18.72 -0.02 8.39
C MET A 178 -18.95 -0.87 9.64
N SER A 179 -18.01 -1.75 10.01
CA SER A 179 -18.09 -2.47 11.29
C SER A 179 -18.14 -1.52 12.50
N VAL A 180 -17.54 -0.34 12.37
CA VAL A 180 -17.55 0.72 13.41
C VAL A 180 -18.69 1.71 13.20
N LEU A 181 -18.95 2.11 11.95
CA LEU A 181 -19.92 3.19 11.64
C LEU A 181 -21.36 2.72 11.61
N GLN A 182 -21.66 1.50 11.14
CA GLN A 182 -23.02 1.01 10.98
C GLN A 182 -23.82 1.05 12.28
N PRO A 183 -23.30 0.60 13.45
CA PRO A 183 -24.02 0.73 14.72
C PRO A 183 -24.35 2.18 15.10
N LEU A 184 -23.51 3.14 14.71
CA LEU A 184 -23.72 4.56 14.98
C LEU A 184 -24.75 5.17 14.02
N ILE A 185 -24.82 4.69 12.79
CA ILE A 185 -25.84 5.04 11.80
C ILE A 185 -27.20 4.50 12.24
N ASP A 186 -27.26 3.24 12.65
CA ASP A 186 -28.49 2.60 13.14
C ASP A 186 -29.03 3.30 14.39
N ALA A 187 -28.13 3.73 15.28
CA ALA A 187 -28.46 4.52 16.46
C ALA A 187 -28.77 6.00 16.17
N LYS A 188 -28.72 6.42 14.89
CA LYS A 188 -28.92 7.80 14.43
C LYS A 188 -27.98 8.83 15.10
N LYS A 189 -26.80 8.40 15.52
CA LYS A 189 -25.72 9.30 15.95
C LYS A 189 -24.96 9.87 14.78
N ILE A 190 -24.92 9.13 13.68
CA ILE A 190 -24.38 9.52 12.38
C ILE A 190 -25.50 9.44 11.35
N ILE A 191 -25.58 10.43 10.46
CA ILE A 191 -26.49 10.47 9.33
C ILE A 191 -25.67 10.58 8.06
N VAL A 192 -25.86 9.64 7.14
CA VAL A 192 -25.40 9.76 5.75
C VAL A 192 -26.48 10.49 4.98
N LYS A 193 -26.39 11.83 4.93
CA LYS A 193 -27.47 12.71 4.43
C LYS A 193 -27.78 12.44 2.95
N SER A 194 -26.78 12.06 2.16
CA SER A 194 -26.97 11.66 0.76
C SER A 194 -27.72 10.33 0.59
N GLY A 195 -27.78 9.51 1.64
CA GLY A 195 -28.25 8.12 1.55
C GLY A 195 -27.37 7.20 0.69
N GLN A 196 -26.18 7.67 0.29
CA GLN A 196 -25.24 6.89 -0.52
C GLN A 196 -24.40 6.01 0.40
N THR A 197 -24.81 4.76 0.52
CA THR A 197 -24.11 3.71 1.28
C THR A 197 -23.91 2.51 0.36
N GLY A 198 -22.89 1.68 0.66
CA GLY A 198 -22.51 0.54 -0.19
C GLY A 198 -21.51 0.91 -1.29
N MET A 199 -20.59 0.00 -1.55
CA MET A 199 -19.46 0.22 -2.48
C MET A 199 -19.90 0.59 -3.89
N GLU A 200 -21.08 0.12 -4.33
CA GLU A 200 -21.64 0.45 -5.65
C GLU A 200 -22.01 1.94 -5.83
N LYS A 201 -22.19 2.67 -4.71
CA LYS A 201 -22.53 4.12 -4.73
C LYS A 201 -21.35 5.00 -4.32
N VAL A 202 -20.47 4.49 -3.46
CA VAL A 202 -19.40 5.30 -2.86
C VAL A 202 -18.03 5.02 -3.48
N GLY A 203 -17.89 3.97 -4.28
CA GLY A 203 -16.64 3.58 -4.92
C GLY A 203 -16.10 4.67 -5.84
N THR A 204 -14.77 4.83 -5.85
CA THR A 204 -14.04 5.83 -6.64
C THR A 204 -13.09 5.11 -7.58
N LEU A 205 -13.47 5.01 -8.86
CA LEU A 205 -12.71 4.26 -9.86
C LEU A 205 -11.27 4.77 -9.98
N ARG A 206 -10.33 3.83 -10.04
CA ARG A 206 -8.88 4.08 -10.15
C ARG A 206 -8.28 4.90 -9.02
N TRP A 207 -8.98 5.00 -7.89
CA TRP A 207 -8.53 5.81 -6.76
C TRP A 207 -8.27 7.28 -7.15
N ASP A 208 -9.04 7.80 -8.13
CA ASP A 208 -8.82 9.11 -8.72
C ASP A 208 -9.38 10.23 -7.82
N GLY A 209 -8.49 11.11 -7.35
CA GLY A 209 -8.84 12.24 -6.50
C GLY A 209 -9.76 13.26 -7.19
N ALA A 210 -9.68 13.41 -8.52
CA ALA A 210 -10.57 14.31 -9.26
C ALA A 210 -12.01 13.77 -9.32
N VAL A 211 -12.18 12.44 -9.41
CA VAL A 211 -13.50 11.79 -9.32
C VAL A 211 -14.10 12.00 -7.92
N ALA A 212 -13.27 11.86 -6.87
CA ALA A 212 -13.72 12.12 -5.49
C ALA A 212 -14.07 13.59 -5.29
N GLN A 213 -13.29 14.53 -5.82
CA GLN A 213 -13.59 15.97 -5.78
C GLN A 213 -14.92 16.27 -6.45
N ALA A 214 -15.13 15.83 -7.69
CA ALA A 214 -16.37 16.06 -8.43
C ALA A 214 -17.60 15.49 -7.70
N ARG A 215 -17.47 14.29 -7.10
CA ARG A 215 -18.55 13.71 -6.29
C ARG A 215 -18.82 14.56 -5.04
N MET A 216 -17.80 15.08 -4.36
CA MET A 216 -17.99 15.95 -3.19
C MET A 216 -18.62 17.28 -3.59
N GLU A 217 -18.23 17.91 -4.69
CA GLU A 217 -18.86 19.11 -5.24
C GLU A 217 -20.35 18.90 -5.53
N ASN A 218 -20.72 17.74 -6.11
CA ASN A 218 -22.11 17.36 -6.33
C ASN A 218 -22.88 17.19 -5.02
N LEU A 219 -22.30 16.56 -4.01
CA LEU A 219 -22.92 16.42 -2.69
C LEU A 219 -23.17 17.78 -2.04
N LEU A 220 -22.17 18.66 -2.08
CA LEU A 220 -22.26 20.02 -1.50
C LEU A 220 -23.36 20.85 -2.16
N SER A 221 -23.50 20.77 -3.49
CA SER A 221 -24.49 21.54 -4.24
C SER A 221 -25.93 20.98 -4.21
N SER A 222 -26.08 19.65 -4.00
CA SER A 222 -27.38 18.99 -4.06
C SER A 222 -27.94 18.59 -2.69
N THR A 223 -27.08 18.19 -1.76
CA THR A 223 -27.47 17.57 -0.49
C THR A 223 -27.19 18.47 0.72
N TYR A 224 -26.17 19.31 0.64
CA TYR A 224 -25.69 20.14 1.74
C TYR A 224 -25.99 21.64 1.55
N THR A 225 -27.05 21.97 0.85
CA THR A 225 -27.50 23.38 0.64
C THR A 225 -27.97 24.06 1.92
N ASP A 226 -28.49 23.29 2.88
CA ASP A 226 -29.09 23.74 4.13
C ASP A 226 -28.48 23.11 5.38
N ALA A 227 -27.41 22.32 5.21
CA ALA A 227 -26.74 21.62 6.29
C ALA A 227 -25.22 21.64 6.10
N LYS A 228 -24.48 21.31 7.16
CA LYS A 228 -23.02 21.17 7.12
C LYS A 228 -22.62 19.70 7.08
N VAL A 229 -21.49 19.41 6.42
CA VAL A 229 -20.79 18.14 6.54
C VAL A 229 -19.96 18.21 7.82
N ASP A 230 -20.11 17.24 8.71
CA ASP A 230 -19.32 17.14 9.94
C ASP A 230 -18.11 16.20 9.77
N GLY A 231 -18.24 15.17 8.93
CA GLY A 231 -17.18 14.22 8.68
C GLY A 231 -17.25 13.55 7.32
N VAL A 232 -16.11 13.05 6.86
CA VAL A 232 -15.98 12.29 5.62
C VAL A 232 -15.10 11.10 5.88
N LEU A 233 -15.66 9.89 5.68
CA LEU A 233 -14.85 8.68 5.55
C LEU A 233 -14.21 8.71 4.17
N SER A 234 -12.91 8.91 4.12
CA SER A 234 -12.11 8.83 2.89
C SER A 234 -11.08 7.73 3.02
N PRO A 235 -11.03 6.77 2.08
CA PRO A 235 -10.20 5.58 2.22
C PRO A 235 -8.76 5.77 1.75
N TYR A 236 -8.39 6.93 1.18
CA TYR A 236 -7.07 7.19 0.62
C TYR A 236 -6.76 8.70 0.56
N ASP A 237 -5.51 9.07 0.81
CA ASP A 237 -5.04 10.45 0.88
C ASP A 237 -5.24 11.24 -0.41
N GLY A 238 -5.03 10.62 -1.57
CA GLY A 238 -5.29 11.27 -2.86
C GLY A 238 -6.76 11.67 -3.04
N LEU A 239 -7.70 10.85 -2.55
CA LEU A 239 -9.12 11.19 -2.54
C LEU A 239 -9.38 12.32 -1.53
N SER A 240 -8.75 12.25 -0.35
CA SER A 240 -8.92 13.24 0.71
C SER A 240 -8.51 14.65 0.25
N ILE A 241 -7.43 14.76 -0.50
CA ILE A 241 -6.98 16.03 -1.09
C ILE A 241 -8.06 16.61 -2.04
N GLY A 242 -8.63 15.78 -2.91
CA GLY A 242 -9.72 16.20 -3.80
C GLY A 242 -10.97 16.61 -3.03
N ILE A 243 -11.37 15.84 -2.02
CA ILE A 243 -12.51 16.13 -1.15
C ILE A 243 -12.29 17.45 -0.40
N ILE A 244 -11.11 17.65 0.19
CA ILE A 244 -10.74 18.89 0.89
C ILE A 244 -10.77 20.10 -0.05
N SER A 245 -10.31 19.93 -1.30
CA SER A 245 -10.40 20.97 -2.33
C SER A 245 -11.83 21.40 -2.58
N ALA A 246 -12.76 20.45 -2.77
CA ALA A 246 -14.18 20.73 -2.93
C ALA A 246 -14.81 21.45 -1.72
N LEU A 247 -14.47 20.99 -0.52
CA LEU A 247 -14.94 21.60 0.74
C LEU A 247 -14.46 23.05 0.87
N LYS A 248 -13.19 23.31 0.60
CA LYS A 248 -12.60 24.68 0.61
C LYS A 248 -13.27 25.58 -0.43
N GLY A 249 -13.66 25.03 -1.59
CA GLY A 249 -14.36 25.75 -2.65
C GLY A 249 -15.68 26.37 -2.23
N VAL A 250 -16.33 25.83 -1.17
CA VAL A 250 -17.58 26.37 -0.62
C VAL A 250 -17.39 27.00 0.77
N GLY A 251 -16.14 27.23 1.20
CA GLY A 251 -15.80 28.01 2.38
C GLY A 251 -15.46 27.23 3.65
N TYR A 252 -15.42 25.89 3.61
CA TYR A 252 -14.92 25.14 4.76
C TYR A 252 -13.44 25.46 5.04
N GLY A 253 -13.05 25.44 6.29
CA GLY A 253 -11.71 25.82 6.76
C GLY A 253 -11.53 27.32 6.96
N SER A 254 -12.58 28.14 6.76
CA SER A 254 -12.54 29.61 6.97
C SER A 254 -13.73 30.11 7.77
N GLY A 255 -13.50 31.18 8.55
CA GLY A 255 -14.59 31.83 9.33
C GLY A 255 -15.27 30.85 10.28
N ASP A 256 -16.61 30.84 10.23
CA ASP A 256 -17.47 29.98 11.07
C ASP A 256 -17.74 28.59 10.49
N MET A 257 -17.02 28.20 9.43
CA MET A 257 -17.10 26.89 8.79
C MET A 257 -15.80 26.09 8.98
N PRO A 258 -15.62 25.40 10.12
CA PRO A 258 -14.45 24.58 10.32
C PRO A 258 -14.40 23.42 9.32
N MET A 259 -13.21 22.92 9.02
CA MET A 259 -13.05 21.71 8.23
C MET A 259 -13.76 20.54 8.91
N PRO A 260 -14.49 19.70 8.16
CA PRO A 260 -15.02 18.45 8.69
C PRO A 260 -13.87 17.48 9.03
N ILE A 261 -14.19 16.44 9.78
CA ILE A 261 -13.23 15.39 10.08
C ILE A 261 -13.04 14.52 8.82
N VAL A 262 -11.92 14.67 8.12
CA VAL A 262 -11.60 13.90 6.90
C VAL A 262 -10.51 12.89 7.21
N THR A 263 -10.78 11.60 6.94
CA THR A 263 -9.80 10.52 7.08
C THR A 263 -8.95 10.36 5.82
N GLY A 264 -8.02 9.43 5.83
CA GLY A 264 -7.19 9.06 4.68
C GLY A 264 -6.42 7.78 4.93
N GLN A 265 -5.51 7.45 4.01
CA GLN A 265 -4.61 6.31 4.08
C GLN A 265 -3.36 6.58 3.24
N ASP A 266 -2.28 5.92 3.60
CA ASP A 266 -0.93 5.89 3.03
C ASP A 266 0.00 6.97 3.57
N ALA A 267 -0.48 7.93 4.35
CA ALA A 267 0.32 9.02 4.93
C ALA A 267 1.21 9.70 3.86
N GLU A 268 0.64 9.98 2.68
CA GLU A 268 1.36 10.68 1.61
C GLU A 268 1.74 12.10 2.05
N LEU A 269 2.88 12.59 1.60
CA LEU A 269 3.44 13.85 2.08
C LEU A 269 2.48 15.05 1.99
N PRO A 270 1.68 15.24 0.91
CA PRO A 270 0.68 16.31 0.88
C PRO A 270 -0.37 16.20 1.99
N SER A 271 -0.82 14.98 2.30
CA SER A 271 -1.79 14.71 3.36
C SER A 271 -1.19 14.87 4.75
N VAL A 272 0.06 14.48 4.96
CA VAL A 272 0.78 14.75 6.21
C VAL A 272 0.86 16.26 6.49
N LYS A 273 1.15 17.07 5.48
CA LYS A 273 1.12 18.54 5.59
C LYS A 273 -0.29 19.06 5.86
N SER A 274 -1.31 18.50 5.21
CA SER A 274 -2.71 18.82 5.43
C SER A 274 -3.16 18.48 6.87
N ILE A 275 -2.70 17.36 7.44
CA ILE A 275 -2.92 16.99 8.85
C ILE A 275 -2.27 18.01 9.79
N LEU A 276 -1.02 18.39 9.53
CA LEU A 276 -0.32 19.39 10.33
C LEU A 276 -0.99 20.78 10.27
N ALA A 277 -1.53 21.15 9.09
CA ALA A 277 -2.31 22.35 8.90
C ALA A 277 -3.70 22.29 9.56
N GLY A 278 -4.21 21.10 9.90
CA GLY A 278 -5.53 20.90 10.49
C GLY A 278 -6.66 20.85 9.44
N GLU A 279 -6.33 20.60 8.18
CA GLU A 279 -7.30 20.47 7.06
C GLU A 279 -7.75 19.02 6.88
N GLN A 280 -6.87 18.05 7.04
CA GLN A 280 -7.18 16.62 7.16
C GLN A 280 -7.04 16.21 8.62
N TYR A 281 -7.88 15.29 9.08
CA TYR A 281 -7.84 14.86 10.48
C TYR A 281 -6.83 13.74 10.72
N SER A 282 -6.84 12.70 9.89
CA SER A 282 -6.00 11.53 10.05
C SER A 282 -5.65 10.86 8.73
N SER A 283 -4.62 10.04 8.75
CA SER A 283 -4.28 9.07 7.70
C SER A 283 -3.88 7.74 8.33
N ILE A 284 -4.06 6.63 7.61
CA ILE A 284 -3.59 5.33 8.08
C ILE A 284 -2.27 5.04 7.40
N PHE A 285 -1.22 5.04 8.19
CA PHE A 285 0.14 4.77 7.75
C PHE A 285 0.35 3.27 7.56
N LYS A 286 0.91 2.95 6.40
CA LYS A 286 1.38 1.63 6.00
C LYS A 286 2.86 1.76 5.62
N ASP A 287 3.76 1.20 6.40
CA ASP A 287 5.20 1.32 6.09
C ASP A 287 5.56 0.43 4.89
N THR A 288 5.59 1.04 3.73
CA THR A 288 5.88 0.37 2.45
C THR A 288 7.28 -0.22 2.39
N ARG A 289 8.22 0.32 3.18
CA ARG A 289 9.58 -0.21 3.30
C ARG A 289 9.58 -1.59 3.96
N GLU A 290 8.72 -1.80 4.94
CA GLU A 290 8.53 -3.11 5.58
C GLU A 290 7.82 -4.08 4.63
N LEU A 291 6.84 -3.62 3.86
CA LEU A 291 6.17 -4.45 2.86
C LEU A 291 7.15 -4.90 1.77
N ALA A 292 8.02 -4.01 1.29
CA ALA A 292 9.08 -4.34 0.35
C ALA A 292 10.03 -5.42 0.92
N LYS A 293 10.42 -5.31 2.19
CA LYS A 293 11.24 -6.34 2.87
C LYS A 293 10.55 -7.69 2.93
N VAL A 294 9.23 -7.72 3.20
CA VAL A 294 8.45 -8.96 3.18
C VAL A 294 8.49 -9.60 1.80
N ALA A 295 8.26 -8.84 0.72
CA ALA A 295 8.30 -9.36 -0.65
C ALA A 295 9.69 -9.93 -1.02
N VAL A 296 10.76 -9.25 -0.60
CA VAL A 296 12.14 -9.72 -0.81
C VAL A 296 12.43 -11.00 -0.01
N SER A 297 12.01 -11.05 1.25
CA SER A 297 12.16 -12.23 2.10
C SER A 297 11.39 -13.45 1.56
N MET A 298 10.14 -13.23 1.11
CA MET A 298 9.36 -14.28 0.46
C MET A 298 10.03 -14.80 -0.79
N THR A 299 10.56 -13.90 -1.63
CA THR A 299 11.26 -14.25 -2.86
C THR A 299 12.52 -15.06 -2.57
N ASP A 300 13.33 -14.64 -1.59
CA ASP A 300 14.56 -15.35 -1.20
C ASP A 300 14.25 -16.77 -0.67
N ALA A 301 13.17 -16.92 0.10
CA ALA A 301 12.70 -18.24 0.54
C ALA A 301 12.29 -19.12 -0.64
N ILE A 302 11.45 -18.60 -1.56
CA ILE A 302 10.97 -19.33 -2.74
C ILE A 302 12.14 -19.82 -3.61
N ILE A 303 13.04 -18.93 -3.97
CA ILE A 303 14.21 -19.26 -4.82
C ILE A 303 15.16 -20.20 -4.08
N GLY A 304 15.27 -20.09 -2.76
CA GLY A 304 16.02 -21.00 -1.90
C GLY A 304 15.34 -22.34 -1.65
N GLY A 305 14.18 -22.61 -2.25
CA GLY A 305 13.42 -23.87 -2.08
C GLY A 305 12.82 -24.04 -0.68
N LYS A 306 12.53 -22.93 0.01
CA LYS A 306 11.92 -22.89 1.34
C LYS A 306 10.53 -22.29 1.27
N GLU A 307 9.68 -22.60 2.26
CA GLU A 307 8.40 -21.92 2.43
C GLU A 307 8.64 -20.51 2.99
N PRO A 308 8.01 -19.48 2.39
CA PRO A 308 8.00 -18.13 2.95
C PRO A 308 7.28 -18.05 4.30
N GLU A 309 7.66 -17.08 5.11
CA GLU A 309 6.93 -16.75 6.33
C GLU A 309 5.56 -16.17 5.96
N ILE A 310 4.51 -16.70 6.59
CA ILE A 310 3.11 -16.26 6.44
C ILE A 310 2.47 -16.17 7.83
N ASN A 311 1.48 -15.31 7.98
CA ASN A 311 0.73 -15.14 9.23
C ASN A 311 -0.79 -15.16 9.05
N ASP A 312 -1.28 -15.32 7.81
CA ASP A 312 -2.69 -15.51 7.51
C ASP A 312 -2.89 -16.57 6.41
N THR A 313 -3.83 -17.49 6.66
CA THR A 313 -4.22 -18.58 5.74
C THR A 313 -5.74 -18.72 5.62
N LYS A 314 -6.50 -17.67 5.98
CA LYS A 314 -7.97 -17.76 6.09
C LYS A 314 -8.70 -16.58 5.45
N THR A 315 -8.10 -15.39 5.47
CA THR A 315 -8.81 -14.14 5.22
C THR A 315 -8.95 -13.85 3.72
N TYR A 316 -7.89 -14.08 2.95
CA TYR A 316 -7.82 -13.62 1.57
C TYR A 316 -8.15 -14.71 0.57
N ASP A 317 -9.45 -14.98 0.41
CA ASP A 317 -9.98 -15.81 -0.69
C ASP A 317 -10.01 -14.98 -1.98
N ASN A 318 -9.36 -15.48 -3.01
CA ASN A 318 -9.28 -14.80 -4.30
C ASN A 318 -10.33 -15.24 -5.32
N GLY A 319 -11.34 -15.99 -4.88
CA GLY A 319 -12.39 -16.56 -5.71
C GLY A 319 -12.07 -17.98 -6.24
N VAL A 320 -10.82 -18.44 -6.13
CA VAL A 320 -10.38 -19.80 -6.50
C VAL A 320 -9.83 -20.55 -5.30
N LYS A 321 -9.07 -19.85 -4.46
CA LYS A 321 -8.47 -20.39 -3.24
C LYS A 321 -8.15 -19.29 -2.25
N VAL A 322 -7.96 -19.67 -0.99
CA VAL A 322 -7.36 -18.78 0.01
C VAL A 322 -5.88 -18.69 -0.27
N ILE A 323 -5.36 -17.46 -0.42
CA ILE A 323 -3.94 -17.19 -0.70
C ILE A 323 -3.18 -17.10 0.63
N PRO A 324 -2.14 -17.90 0.84
CA PRO A 324 -1.25 -17.74 2.00
C PRO A 324 -0.64 -16.36 2.02
N SER A 325 -0.83 -15.61 3.11
CA SER A 325 -0.56 -14.17 3.17
C SER A 325 0.34 -13.79 4.33
N TYR A 326 1.12 -12.72 4.13
CA TYR A 326 1.79 -12.01 5.22
C TYR A 326 1.16 -10.63 5.36
N LEU A 327 0.60 -10.37 6.53
CA LEU A 327 -0.12 -9.15 6.85
C LEU A 327 0.71 -8.29 7.82
N LEU A 328 1.06 -7.09 7.39
CA LEU A 328 1.64 -6.05 8.23
C LEU A 328 0.53 -5.27 8.96
N LYS A 329 0.88 -4.68 10.09
CA LYS A 329 -0.05 -3.87 10.89
C LYS A 329 -0.08 -2.43 10.40
N PRO A 330 -1.26 -1.87 10.07
CA PRO A 330 -1.41 -0.44 9.83
C PRO A 330 -1.39 0.35 11.13
N VAL A 331 -1.06 1.65 11.04
CA VAL A 331 -0.99 2.57 12.17
C VAL A 331 -1.77 3.84 11.86
N ALA A 332 -2.69 4.24 12.74
CA ALA A 332 -3.38 5.53 12.60
C ALA A 332 -2.43 6.68 12.94
N VAL A 333 -2.42 7.70 12.09
CA VAL A 333 -1.62 8.91 12.23
C VAL A 333 -2.53 10.12 12.22
N ASP A 334 -2.37 10.98 13.20
CA ASP A 334 -3.02 12.28 13.31
C ASP A 334 -1.99 13.36 13.72
N LYS A 335 -2.46 14.58 13.94
CA LYS A 335 -1.58 15.71 14.33
C LYS A 335 -0.80 15.46 15.61
N SER A 336 -1.29 14.62 16.51
CA SER A 336 -0.67 14.38 17.82
C SER A 336 0.53 13.44 17.75
N ASN A 337 0.54 12.48 16.80
CA ASN A 337 1.55 11.43 16.71
C ASN A 337 2.34 11.40 15.39
N VAL A 338 1.99 12.24 14.41
CA VAL A 338 2.62 12.25 13.07
C VAL A 338 4.15 12.32 13.12
N LYS A 339 4.71 13.12 14.01
CA LYS A 339 6.18 13.25 14.16
C LYS A 339 6.79 11.97 14.72
N GLU A 340 6.19 11.40 15.76
CA GLU A 340 6.67 10.17 16.38
C GLU A 340 6.64 9.01 15.37
N VAL A 341 5.48 8.82 14.70
CA VAL A 341 5.26 7.68 13.83
C VAL A 341 6.03 7.82 12.51
N LEU A 342 6.04 8.99 11.87
CA LEU A 342 6.63 9.13 10.53
C LEU A 342 8.09 9.61 10.57
N VAL A 343 8.41 10.60 11.40
CA VAL A 343 9.80 11.11 11.51
C VAL A 343 10.62 10.21 12.42
N GLY A 344 10.09 9.78 13.54
CA GLY A 344 10.74 8.85 14.45
C GLY A 344 11.10 7.51 13.81
N ALA A 345 10.26 7.00 12.89
CA ALA A 345 10.55 5.82 12.09
C ALA A 345 11.49 6.09 10.90
N GLY A 346 11.86 7.37 10.64
CA GLY A 346 12.68 7.74 9.48
C GLY A 346 11.97 7.53 8.14
N TYR A 347 10.63 7.59 8.12
CA TYR A 347 9.86 7.52 6.87
C TYR A 347 9.90 8.86 6.13
N TYR A 348 9.76 9.96 6.87
CA TYR A 348 9.99 11.33 6.41
C TYR A 348 11.03 12.03 7.29
N THR A 349 11.68 13.05 6.76
CA THR A 349 12.45 14.00 7.55
C THR A 349 11.54 15.09 8.08
N GLU A 350 11.96 15.77 9.15
CA GLU A 350 11.22 16.90 9.71
C GLU A 350 11.08 18.05 8.70
N ASP A 351 12.10 18.27 7.88
CA ASP A 351 12.07 19.29 6.80
C ASP A 351 11.04 18.97 5.72
N GLN A 352 10.87 17.70 5.35
CA GLN A 352 9.88 17.29 4.35
C GLN A 352 8.45 17.58 4.79
N ILE A 353 8.13 17.33 6.06
CA ILE A 353 6.77 17.52 6.58
C ILE A 353 6.44 18.97 6.94
N ASN A 354 7.43 19.83 7.16
CA ASN A 354 7.24 21.24 7.56
C ASN A 354 7.34 22.23 6.38
N ASN A 355 7.97 21.86 5.27
CA ASN A 355 8.17 22.66 4.05
C ASN A 355 7.37 22.09 2.88
#